data_f644d2e3c06fefbcacc6f87bf11a605c
#
_entry.id   f644d2e3c06fefbcacc6f87bf11a605c
#
_cell.length_a   1.000
_cell.length_b   1.000
_cell.length_c   1.000
_cell.angle_alpha   90.00
_cell.angle_beta   90.00
_cell.angle_gamma   90.00
#
_symmetry.space_group_name_H-M   'P 1'
#
loop_
_entity.id
_entity.type
_entity.pdbx_description
1 polymer ?
#
loop_
_entity_poly.entity_id
_entity_poly.type
_entity_poly.pdbx_seq_one_letter_code
_entity_poly.pdbx_strand_id
1 'polypeptide(L)'
;SLDALAEEGLLKEHPKEFQERATRVDYEAVRQYREPFLRTAFDVFTEKKGQEETAYKEFASQEWVYEYGVFRALKKANNGECWNDWPEEYRTWPENRQKLPAEVETEAQYQMFLQYIFYTQWMKVKKAANDAGIQIMGDVPFYVGQDSVDVWGGKDNFLLDTDGRPIFIAGVPPDYFSATGQRWGNPIYDWEHMKEQDYRFWVDRIGYSNK
;
A
#
# COMPACT_ATOMS: atom_id res chain seq x y z
N SER A 1 -10.14 -10.30 7.02
CA SER A 1 -10.66 -11.68 7.12
C SER A 1 -11.56 -11.99 5.93
N LEU A 2 -11.46 -13.20 5.38
CA LEU A 2 -12.40 -13.69 4.36
C LEU A 2 -13.77 -13.99 4.98
N ASP A 3 -13.80 -14.44 6.22
CA ASP A 3 -15.07 -14.67 6.94
C ASP A 3 -15.86 -13.38 7.10
N ALA A 4 -15.20 -12.28 7.45
CA ALA A 4 -15.87 -10.99 7.52
C ALA A 4 -16.49 -10.56 6.17
N LEU A 5 -15.86 -10.90 5.04
CA LEU A 5 -16.42 -10.64 3.71
C LEU A 5 -17.67 -11.50 3.44
N ALA A 6 -17.71 -12.73 3.95
CA ALA A 6 -18.89 -13.59 3.86
C ALA A 6 -20.02 -13.05 4.76
N GLU A 7 -19.72 -12.65 5.99
CA GLU A 7 -20.67 -12.03 6.91
C GLU A 7 -21.26 -10.71 6.36
N GLU A 8 -20.47 -9.93 5.63
CA GLU A 8 -20.89 -8.71 4.94
C GLU A 8 -21.62 -8.98 3.60
N GLY A 9 -21.76 -10.26 3.23
CA GLY A 9 -22.45 -10.70 2.01
C GLY A 9 -21.70 -10.37 0.72
N LEU A 10 -20.38 -10.17 0.81
CA LEU A 10 -19.49 -10.02 -0.34
C LEU A 10 -18.97 -11.38 -0.87
N LEU A 11 -19.12 -12.42 -0.08
CA LEU A 11 -18.93 -13.82 -0.51
C LEU A 11 -20.21 -14.61 -0.24
N LYS A 12 -20.52 -15.60 -1.08
CA LYS A 12 -21.70 -16.44 -0.93
C LYS A 12 -21.58 -17.44 0.21
N GLU A 13 -20.36 -17.88 0.46
CA GLU A 13 -20.04 -18.92 1.45
C GLU A 13 -18.76 -18.53 2.19
N HIS A 14 -18.61 -19.02 3.43
CA HIS A 14 -17.36 -18.95 4.14
C HIS A 14 -16.31 -19.80 3.43
N PRO A 15 -15.14 -19.24 3.12
CA PRO A 15 -14.05 -20.00 2.51
C PRO A 15 -13.64 -21.18 3.40
N LYS A 16 -13.30 -22.31 2.80
CA LYS A 16 -12.72 -23.42 3.54
C LYS A 16 -11.41 -22.98 4.17
N GLU A 17 -11.11 -23.49 5.36
CA GLU A 17 -9.86 -23.17 6.04
C GLU A 17 -8.65 -23.50 5.16
N PHE A 18 -7.72 -22.54 5.04
CA PHE A 18 -6.45 -22.78 4.37
C PHE A 18 -5.56 -23.62 5.29
N GLN A 19 -5.37 -24.88 4.90
CA GLN A 19 -4.54 -25.81 5.67
C GLN A 19 -3.14 -25.91 5.07
N GLU A 20 -2.21 -25.19 5.66
CA GLU A 20 -0.79 -25.36 5.38
C GLU A 20 -0.13 -26.08 6.58
N ARG A 21 0.56 -27.20 6.30
CA ARG A 21 1.29 -27.95 7.34
C ARG A 21 2.78 -27.62 7.37
N ALA A 22 3.17 -26.45 6.86
CA ALA A 22 4.54 -26.01 6.84
C ALA A 22 4.96 -25.41 8.19
N THR A 23 6.24 -25.55 8.54
CA THR A 23 6.84 -24.91 9.72
C THR A 23 7.05 -23.39 9.52
N ARG A 24 6.93 -22.91 8.29
CA ARG A 24 7.02 -21.51 7.89
C ARG A 24 5.86 -21.17 6.95
N VAL A 25 5.41 -19.93 7.01
CA VAL A 25 4.34 -19.45 6.13
C VAL A 25 4.84 -19.37 4.68
N ASP A 26 4.15 -20.05 3.77
CA ASP A 26 4.29 -19.83 2.33
C ASP A 26 3.37 -18.68 1.91
N TYR A 27 3.92 -17.47 1.85
CA TYR A 27 3.16 -16.28 1.51
C TYR A 27 2.58 -16.31 0.10
N GLU A 28 3.23 -17.02 -0.83
CA GLU A 28 2.73 -17.15 -2.20
C GLU A 28 1.52 -18.07 -2.24
N ALA A 29 1.56 -19.22 -1.58
CA ALA A 29 0.42 -20.12 -1.46
C ALA A 29 -0.79 -19.43 -0.79
N VAL A 30 -0.55 -18.65 0.30
CA VAL A 30 -1.60 -17.87 0.96
C VAL A 30 -2.19 -16.84 0.00
N ARG A 31 -1.38 -16.16 -0.78
CA ARG A 31 -1.83 -15.15 -1.75
C ARG A 31 -2.68 -15.80 -2.84
N GLN A 32 -2.19 -16.89 -3.45
CA GLN A 32 -2.93 -17.65 -4.47
C GLN A 32 -4.27 -18.20 -3.96
N TYR A 33 -4.31 -18.64 -2.71
CA TYR A 33 -5.55 -19.08 -2.08
C TYR A 33 -6.55 -17.93 -1.90
N ARG A 34 -6.09 -16.75 -1.47
CA ARG A 34 -6.98 -15.63 -1.12
C ARG A 34 -7.46 -14.82 -2.32
N GLU A 35 -6.63 -14.70 -3.35
CA GLU A 35 -6.90 -13.80 -4.49
C GLU A 35 -8.25 -14.06 -5.18
N PRO A 36 -8.66 -15.32 -5.48
CA PRO A 36 -9.97 -15.57 -6.11
C PRO A 36 -11.16 -15.08 -5.27
N PHE A 37 -11.09 -15.25 -3.95
CA PHE A 37 -12.15 -14.76 -3.05
C PHE A 37 -12.20 -13.23 -3.00
N LEU A 38 -11.05 -12.58 -2.98
CA LEU A 38 -10.97 -11.12 -2.97
C LEU A 38 -11.48 -10.52 -4.27
N ARG A 39 -11.22 -11.17 -5.43
CA ARG A 39 -11.78 -10.78 -6.73
C ARG A 39 -13.29 -10.95 -6.75
N THR A 40 -13.80 -12.08 -6.31
CA THR A 40 -15.24 -12.32 -6.20
C THR A 40 -15.91 -11.27 -5.30
N ALA A 41 -15.29 -10.93 -4.18
CA ALA A 41 -15.83 -9.91 -3.28
C ALA A 41 -15.86 -8.52 -3.95
N PHE A 42 -14.85 -8.17 -4.74
CA PHE A 42 -14.81 -6.93 -5.52
C PHE A 42 -15.90 -6.89 -6.59
N ASP A 43 -16.11 -7.99 -7.31
CA ASP A 43 -17.18 -8.08 -8.32
C ASP A 43 -18.55 -7.87 -7.68
N VAL A 44 -18.84 -8.55 -6.57
CA VAL A 44 -20.09 -8.39 -5.81
C VAL A 44 -20.24 -6.96 -5.26
N PHE A 45 -19.16 -6.36 -4.75
CA PHE A 45 -19.17 -4.97 -4.30
C PHE A 45 -19.52 -4.01 -5.43
N THR A 46 -18.95 -4.23 -6.61
CA THR A 46 -19.23 -3.42 -7.82
C THR A 46 -20.66 -3.62 -8.30
N GLU A 47 -21.16 -4.85 -8.38
CA GLU A 47 -22.55 -5.16 -8.75
C GLU A 47 -23.57 -4.50 -7.81
N LYS A 48 -23.27 -4.45 -6.51
CA LYS A 48 -24.09 -3.77 -5.49
C LYS A 48 -23.92 -2.26 -5.47
N LYS A 49 -23.13 -1.69 -6.38
CA LYS A 49 -22.78 -0.26 -6.44
C LYS A 49 -22.11 0.26 -5.16
N GLY A 50 -21.30 -0.56 -4.53
CA GLY A 50 -20.58 -0.20 -3.30
C GLY A 50 -19.72 1.04 -3.46
N GLN A 51 -19.23 1.34 -4.68
CA GLN A 51 -18.50 2.58 -4.98
C GLN A 51 -19.36 3.84 -4.83
N GLU A 52 -20.69 3.72 -4.86
CA GLU A 52 -21.62 4.83 -4.65
C GLU A 52 -21.89 5.09 -3.17
N GLU A 53 -21.54 4.18 -2.27
CA GLU A 53 -21.70 4.33 -0.82
C GLU A 53 -20.86 5.50 -0.27
N THR A 54 -21.47 6.28 0.62
CA THR A 54 -20.84 7.48 1.20
C THR A 54 -19.51 7.13 1.89
N ALA A 55 -19.47 6.06 2.69
CA ALA A 55 -18.27 5.64 3.40
C ALA A 55 -17.12 5.25 2.47
N TYR A 56 -17.42 4.58 1.35
CA TYR A 56 -16.43 4.29 0.34
C TYR A 56 -15.92 5.56 -0.35
N LYS A 57 -16.83 6.47 -0.75
CA LYS A 57 -16.45 7.73 -1.39
C LYS A 57 -15.57 8.59 -0.50
N GLU A 58 -15.89 8.69 0.79
CA GLU A 58 -15.06 9.40 1.76
C GLU A 58 -13.66 8.79 1.89
N PHE A 59 -13.57 7.45 1.95
CA PHE A 59 -12.29 6.77 1.96
C PHE A 59 -11.52 6.97 0.66
N ALA A 60 -12.16 6.75 -0.48
CA ALA A 60 -11.56 6.84 -1.82
C ALA A 60 -11.18 8.28 -2.23
N SER A 61 -11.75 9.31 -1.59
CA SER A 61 -11.41 10.72 -1.85
C SER A 61 -10.03 11.12 -1.30
N GLN A 62 -9.40 10.30 -0.47
CA GLN A 62 -8.05 10.53 -0.01
C GLN A 62 -7.07 10.29 -1.17
N GLU A 63 -6.25 11.27 -1.51
CA GLU A 63 -5.37 11.25 -2.68
C GLU A 63 -4.47 10.01 -2.73
N TRP A 64 -3.88 9.63 -1.58
CA TRP A 64 -3.01 8.47 -1.48
C TRP A 64 -3.69 7.15 -1.86
N VAL A 65 -5.02 7.02 -1.68
CA VAL A 65 -5.76 5.78 -1.96
C VAL A 65 -5.75 5.48 -3.45
N TYR A 66 -6.04 6.48 -4.28
CA TYR A 66 -6.01 6.33 -5.74
C TYR A 66 -4.59 6.15 -6.25
N GLU A 67 -3.66 6.95 -5.75
CA GLU A 67 -2.24 6.86 -6.12
C GLU A 67 -1.65 5.48 -5.81
N TYR A 68 -1.92 4.96 -4.62
CA TYR A 68 -1.56 3.59 -4.25
C TYR A 68 -2.21 2.55 -5.18
N GLY A 69 -3.50 2.71 -5.49
CA GLY A 69 -4.22 1.83 -6.41
C GLY A 69 -3.55 1.78 -7.79
N VAL A 70 -3.22 2.94 -8.35
CA VAL A 70 -2.53 3.06 -9.64
C VAL A 70 -1.14 2.46 -9.59
N PHE A 71 -0.34 2.77 -8.56
CA PHE A 71 0.98 2.17 -8.38
C PHE A 71 0.92 0.64 -8.39
N ARG A 72 -0.01 0.06 -7.64
CA ARG A 72 -0.19 -1.41 -7.58
C ARG A 72 -0.64 -2.00 -8.90
N ALA A 73 -1.52 -1.32 -9.61
CA ALA A 73 -1.98 -1.74 -10.93
C ALA A 73 -0.85 -1.71 -11.96
N LEU A 74 -0.07 -0.63 -12.01
CA LEU A 74 1.09 -0.51 -12.88
C LEU A 74 2.18 -1.54 -12.52
N LYS A 75 2.39 -1.79 -11.23
CA LYS A 75 3.31 -2.83 -10.74
C LYS A 75 2.95 -4.20 -11.30
N LYS A 76 1.65 -4.53 -11.30
CA LYS A 76 1.15 -5.77 -11.90
C LYS A 76 1.29 -5.79 -13.42
N ALA A 77 0.94 -4.70 -14.10
CA ALA A 77 1.04 -4.58 -15.56
C ALA A 77 2.49 -4.69 -16.06
N ASN A 78 3.47 -4.31 -15.23
CA ASN A 78 4.90 -4.42 -15.51
C ASN A 78 5.56 -5.62 -14.79
N ASN A 79 4.84 -6.72 -14.61
CA ASN A 79 5.36 -8.01 -14.09
C ASN A 79 6.08 -7.91 -12.74
N GLY A 80 5.75 -6.92 -11.91
CA GLY A 80 6.39 -6.70 -10.62
C GLY A 80 7.75 -6.00 -10.67
N GLU A 81 8.18 -5.53 -11.84
CA GLU A 81 9.42 -4.76 -12.00
C GLU A 81 9.41 -3.48 -11.17
N CYS A 82 10.58 -3.00 -10.77
CA CYS A 82 10.72 -1.74 -10.05
C CYS A 82 10.18 -0.58 -10.90
N TRP A 83 9.54 0.39 -10.27
CA TRP A 83 8.94 1.52 -10.99
C TRP A 83 9.95 2.31 -11.84
N ASN A 84 11.23 2.31 -11.47
CA ASN A 84 12.30 2.92 -12.26
C ASN A 84 12.46 2.30 -13.66
N ASP A 85 12.11 1.03 -13.81
CA ASP A 85 12.27 0.27 -15.04
C ASP A 85 10.98 0.23 -15.87
N TRP A 86 9.91 0.92 -15.43
CA TRP A 86 8.66 1.05 -16.19
C TRP A 86 8.82 1.99 -17.39
N PRO A 87 7.94 1.91 -18.40
CA PRO A 87 7.83 2.92 -19.45
C PRO A 87 7.76 4.34 -18.86
N GLU A 88 8.36 5.29 -19.56
CA GLU A 88 8.46 6.69 -19.10
C GLU A 88 7.10 7.28 -18.71
N GLU A 89 6.07 7.00 -19.50
CA GLU A 89 4.70 7.44 -19.24
C GLU A 89 4.18 7.00 -17.87
N TYR A 90 4.58 5.83 -17.37
CA TYR A 90 4.19 5.33 -16.06
C TYR A 90 5.12 5.81 -14.93
N ARG A 91 6.41 5.99 -15.23
CA ARG A 91 7.36 6.58 -14.28
C ARG A 91 7.01 8.03 -13.92
N THR A 92 6.45 8.77 -14.88
CA THR A 92 6.08 10.19 -14.75
C THR A 92 4.58 10.41 -14.54
N TRP A 93 3.81 9.34 -14.35
CA TRP A 93 2.36 9.45 -14.18
C TRP A 93 1.97 10.30 -12.96
N PRO A 94 2.63 10.25 -11.79
CA PRO A 94 2.26 11.07 -10.65
C PRO A 94 2.23 12.57 -10.95
N GLU A 95 3.15 13.04 -11.80
CA GLU A 95 3.25 14.44 -12.19
C GLU A 95 2.25 14.81 -13.31
N ASN A 96 2.05 13.91 -14.26
CA ASN A 96 1.31 14.19 -15.51
C ASN A 96 -0.16 13.78 -15.44
N ARG A 97 -0.52 12.82 -14.55
CA ARG A 97 -1.90 12.31 -14.35
C ARG A 97 -2.60 11.96 -15.67
N GLN A 98 -1.85 11.44 -16.63
CA GLN A 98 -2.41 11.05 -17.92
C GLN A 98 -3.41 9.89 -17.80
N LYS A 99 -4.28 9.77 -18.79
CA LYS A 99 -5.29 8.70 -18.83
C LYS A 99 -4.63 7.34 -18.90
N LEU A 100 -5.03 6.45 -18.00
CA LEU A 100 -4.56 5.07 -17.95
C LEU A 100 -5.38 4.14 -18.86
N PRO A 101 -4.82 3.03 -19.33
CA PRO A 101 -5.56 1.95 -19.96
C PRO A 101 -6.68 1.43 -19.03
N ALA A 102 -7.80 1.00 -19.62
CA ALA A 102 -8.97 0.57 -18.86
C ALA A 102 -8.69 -0.61 -17.92
N GLU A 103 -7.82 -1.52 -18.32
CA GLU A 103 -7.39 -2.64 -17.48
C GLU A 103 -6.59 -2.19 -16.25
N VAL A 104 -5.73 -1.17 -16.41
CA VAL A 104 -4.96 -0.58 -15.30
C VAL A 104 -5.91 0.14 -14.34
N GLU A 105 -6.86 0.90 -14.88
CA GLU A 105 -7.87 1.59 -14.07
C GLU A 105 -8.73 0.61 -13.28
N THR A 106 -9.20 -0.48 -13.92
CA THR A 106 -9.97 -1.53 -13.23
C THR A 106 -9.17 -2.19 -12.11
N GLU A 107 -7.88 -2.48 -12.36
CA GLU A 107 -7.00 -3.03 -11.33
C GLU A 107 -6.76 -2.03 -10.19
N ALA A 108 -6.61 -0.73 -10.51
CA ALA A 108 -6.48 0.32 -9.49
C ALA A 108 -7.71 0.38 -8.58
N GLN A 109 -8.92 0.31 -9.15
CA GLN A 109 -10.17 0.26 -8.37
C GLN A 109 -10.23 -0.98 -7.45
N TYR A 110 -9.76 -2.13 -7.94
CA TYR A 110 -9.66 -3.32 -7.10
C TYR A 110 -8.69 -3.10 -5.92
N GLN A 111 -7.53 -2.51 -6.15
CA GLN A 111 -6.57 -2.22 -5.08
C GLN A 111 -7.12 -1.20 -4.06
N MET A 112 -7.86 -0.20 -4.51
CA MET A 112 -8.58 0.74 -3.65
C MET A 112 -9.63 0.03 -2.78
N PHE A 113 -10.40 -0.89 -3.37
CA PHE A 113 -11.35 -1.73 -2.64
C PHE A 113 -10.65 -2.56 -1.57
N LEU A 114 -9.50 -3.18 -1.86
CA LEU A 114 -8.75 -3.94 -0.87
C LEU A 114 -8.30 -3.06 0.33
N GLN A 115 -7.86 -1.83 0.07
CA GLN A 115 -7.51 -0.88 1.12
C GLN A 115 -8.72 -0.49 1.95
N TYR A 116 -9.86 -0.25 1.31
CA TYR A 116 -11.12 0.06 2.01
C TYR A 116 -11.56 -1.07 2.94
N ILE A 117 -11.58 -2.32 2.45
CA ILE A 117 -11.94 -3.49 3.26
C ILE A 117 -10.96 -3.67 4.42
N PHE A 118 -9.66 -3.50 4.17
CA PHE A 118 -8.66 -3.56 5.24
C PHE A 118 -8.92 -2.48 6.29
N TYR A 119 -9.11 -1.24 5.87
CA TYR A 119 -9.37 -0.11 6.75
C TYR A 119 -10.62 -0.34 7.62
N THR A 120 -11.73 -0.74 7.01
CA THR A 120 -12.98 -0.98 7.75
C THR A 120 -12.86 -2.11 8.77
N GLN A 121 -12.19 -3.21 8.41
CA GLN A 121 -11.94 -4.31 9.34
C GLN A 121 -10.96 -3.92 10.45
N TRP A 122 -9.92 -3.16 10.13
CA TRP A 122 -8.97 -2.64 11.10
C TRP A 122 -9.66 -1.72 12.13
N MET A 123 -10.51 -0.81 11.67
CA MET A 123 -11.24 0.10 12.56
C MET A 123 -12.19 -0.64 13.50
N LYS A 124 -12.79 -1.75 13.07
CA LYS A 124 -13.58 -2.63 13.95
C LYS A 124 -12.71 -3.25 15.05
N VAL A 125 -11.51 -3.74 14.70
CA VAL A 125 -10.56 -4.32 15.68
C VAL A 125 -10.08 -3.25 16.67
N LYS A 126 -9.68 -2.07 16.17
CA LYS A 126 -9.26 -0.94 16.99
C LYS A 126 -10.35 -0.51 17.97
N LYS A 127 -11.59 -0.41 17.46
CA LYS A 127 -12.73 -0.08 18.32
C LYS A 127 -12.95 -1.12 19.41
N ALA A 128 -12.92 -2.40 19.07
CA ALA A 128 -13.12 -3.48 20.07
C ALA A 128 -12.04 -3.47 21.15
N ALA A 129 -10.78 -3.21 20.78
CA ALA A 129 -9.68 -3.07 21.74
C ALA A 129 -9.91 -1.86 22.66
N ASN A 130 -10.25 -0.71 22.10
CA ASN A 130 -10.47 0.52 22.86
C ASN A 130 -11.68 0.40 23.81
N ASP A 131 -12.78 -0.21 23.35
CA ASP A 131 -13.96 -0.46 24.19
C ASP A 131 -13.62 -1.39 25.40
N ALA A 132 -12.60 -2.25 25.24
CA ALA A 132 -12.06 -3.09 26.32
C ALA A 132 -10.98 -2.37 27.17
N GLY A 133 -10.74 -1.07 26.96
CA GLY A 133 -9.72 -0.30 27.68
C GLY A 133 -8.28 -0.55 27.22
N ILE A 134 -8.10 -1.22 26.06
CA ILE A 134 -6.79 -1.52 25.49
C ILE A 134 -6.45 -0.49 24.42
N GLN A 135 -5.29 0.16 24.52
CA GLN A 135 -4.75 1.03 23.51
C GLN A 135 -3.81 0.26 22.58
N ILE A 136 -3.93 0.49 21.27
CA ILE A 136 -3.03 -0.08 20.27
C ILE A 136 -1.99 0.99 19.95
N MET A 137 -0.72 0.68 20.24
CA MET A 137 0.42 1.50 19.82
C MET A 137 1.00 0.92 18.53
N GLY A 138 0.97 1.71 17.48
CA GLY A 138 1.56 1.35 16.19
C GLY A 138 3.03 1.75 16.09
N ASP A 139 3.62 1.47 14.94
CA ASP A 139 4.96 1.88 14.55
C ASP A 139 4.93 2.50 13.14
N VAL A 140 5.74 3.53 12.94
CA VAL A 140 5.88 4.19 11.64
C VAL A 140 7.29 3.91 11.12
N PRO A 141 7.44 3.12 10.05
CA PRO A 141 8.75 2.89 9.45
C PRO A 141 9.40 4.21 9.06
N PHE A 142 10.62 4.45 9.58
CA PHE A 142 11.34 5.68 9.29
C PHE A 142 11.75 5.76 7.82
N TYR A 143 12.29 4.69 7.26
CA TYR A 143 12.65 4.62 5.85
C TYR A 143 11.56 3.93 5.04
N VAL A 144 11.34 4.42 3.81
CA VAL A 144 10.48 3.78 2.81
C VAL A 144 11.30 2.98 1.82
N GLY A 145 10.70 2.00 1.18
CA GLY A 145 11.38 1.24 0.12
C GLY A 145 11.51 2.07 -1.16
N GLN A 146 12.62 1.89 -1.90
CA GLN A 146 12.80 2.51 -3.21
C GLN A 146 11.64 2.17 -4.16
N ASP A 147 11.21 0.92 -4.15
CA ASP A 147 10.12 0.43 -4.96
C ASP A 147 8.78 0.56 -4.20
N SER A 148 8.36 1.79 -3.96
CA SER A 148 7.15 2.14 -3.23
C SER A 148 6.41 3.30 -3.88
N VAL A 149 5.12 3.43 -3.55
CA VAL A 149 4.31 4.58 -3.95
C VAL A 149 4.84 5.88 -3.36
N ASP A 150 5.40 5.84 -2.15
CA ASP A 150 5.96 7.02 -1.48
C ASP A 150 7.10 7.64 -2.30
N VAL A 151 7.99 6.81 -2.87
CA VAL A 151 9.10 7.31 -3.69
C VAL A 151 8.64 7.63 -5.11
N TRP A 152 7.81 6.79 -5.71
CA TRP A 152 7.28 7.02 -7.05
C TRP A 152 6.42 8.28 -7.14
N GLY A 153 5.54 8.51 -6.15
CA GLY A 153 4.62 9.65 -6.10
C GLY A 153 5.26 10.93 -5.55
N GLY A 154 6.33 10.80 -4.75
CA GLY A 154 6.95 11.94 -4.06
C GLY A 154 8.47 12.00 -4.24
N LYS A 155 8.96 11.87 -5.49
CA LYS A 155 10.40 11.81 -5.84
C LYS A 155 11.23 12.93 -5.22
N ASP A 156 10.68 14.14 -5.19
CA ASP A 156 11.38 15.35 -4.70
C ASP A 156 11.69 15.29 -3.20
N ASN A 157 11.03 14.38 -2.47
CA ASN A 157 11.33 14.17 -1.06
C ASN A 157 12.60 13.32 -0.82
N PHE A 158 13.25 12.83 -1.88
CA PHE A 158 14.36 11.89 -1.79
C PHE A 158 15.53 12.32 -2.67
N LEU A 159 16.75 11.97 -2.22
CA LEU A 159 17.96 12.21 -3.00
C LEU A 159 18.09 11.15 -4.11
N LEU A 160 17.47 11.43 -5.26
CA LEU A 160 17.43 10.57 -6.43
C LEU A 160 18.20 11.21 -7.60
N ASP A 161 18.72 10.37 -8.49
CA ASP A 161 19.25 10.81 -9.79
C ASP A 161 18.12 11.02 -10.83
N THR A 162 18.50 11.39 -12.04
CA THR A 162 17.57 11.66 -13.16
C THR A 162 16.76 10.43 -13.59
N ASP A 163 17.23 9.22 -13.26
CA ASP A 163 16.53 7.96 -13.54
C ASP A 163 15.65 7.53 -12.35
N GLY A 164 15.58 8.37 -11.30
CA GLY A 164 14.84 8.09 -10.08
C GLY A 164 15.52 7.06 -9.17
N ARG A 165 16.81 6.80 -9.35
CA ARG A 165 17.58 5.87 -8.51
C ARG A 165 18.23 6.60 -7.35
N PRO A 166 18.33 5.99 -6.16
CA PRO A 166 18.95 6.63 -5.01
C PRO A 166 20.42 7.02 -5.26
N ILE A 167 20.77 8.29 -5.06
CA ILE A 167 22.16 8.76 -5.04
C ILE A 167 22.88 8.20 -3.82
N PHE A 168 22.18 8.15 -2.70
CA PHE A 168 22.63 7.56 -1.45
C PHE A 168 21.59 6.60 -0.90
N ILE A 169 22.04 5.53 -0.26
CA ILE A 169 21.16 4.54 0.39
C ILE A 169 21.43 4.47 1.89
N ALA A 170 20.38 4.23 2.65
CA ALA A 170 20.45 4.04 4.08
C ALA A 170 21.19 2.76 4.48
N GLY A 171 21.82 2.81 5.62
CA GLY A 171 22.51 1.68 6.24
C GLY A 171 23.17 2.10 7.54
N VAL A 172 23.84 1.15 8.18
CA VAL A 172 24.62 1.38 9.42
C VAL A 172 26.00 0.78 9.30
N PRO A 173 27.03 1.40 9.92
CA PRO A 173 28.37 0.84 10.00
C PRO A 173 28.37 -0.45 10.82
N PRO A 174 29.51 -1.18 10.84
CA PRO A 174 29.69 -2.33 11.71
C PRO A 174 29.38 -2.01 13.17
N ASP A 175 28.59 -2.88 13.80
CA ASP A 175 28.15 -2.77 15.18
C ASP A 175 28.13 -4.15 15.88
N TYR A 176 27.57 -4.22 17.09
CA TYR A 176 27.45 -5.45 17.84
C TYR A 176 26.59 -6.51 17.13
N PHE A 177 25.60 -6.10 16.34
CA PHE A 177 24.69 -7.02 15.65
C PHE A 177 25.21 -7.46 14.27
N SER A 178 26.08 -6.66 13.65
CA SER A 178 26.64 -6.96 12.33
C SER A 178 28.11 -6.50 12.24
N ALA A 179 29.02 -7.44 12.19
CA ALA A 179 30.46 -7.17 12.05
C ALA A 179 30.84 -6.47 10.75
N THR A 180 29.99 -6.50 9.72
CA THR A 180 30.21 -5.88 8.41
C THR A 180 29.32 -4.66 8.16
N GLY A 181 28.50 -4.28 9.14
CA GLY A 181 27.43 -3.28 8.95
C GLY A 181 26.27 -3.81 8.14
N GLN A 182 25.30 -2.93 7.85
CA GLN A 182 24.12 -3.29 7.08
C GLN A 182 23.85 -2.23 6.01
N ARG A 183 23.51 -2.67 4.80
CA ARG A 183 22.99 -1.82 3.72
C ARG A 183 21.52 -2.14 3.54
N TRP A 184 20.65 -1.18 3.86
CA TRP A 184 19.21 -1.39 3.81
C TRP A 184 18.61 -1.12 2.43
N GLY A 185 19.30 -0.30 1.61
CA GLY A 185 18.85 0.00 0.24
C GLY A 185 17.75 1.04 0.12
N ASN A 186 17.28 1.59 1.23
CA ASN A 186 16.27 2.65 1.22
C ASN A 186 16.88 3.96 0.73
N PRO A 187 16.15 4.79 -0.03
CA PRO A 187 16.61 6.12 -0.41
C PRO A 187 16.73 7.03 0.82
N ILE A 188 17.63 8.00 0.74
CA ILE A 188 17.79 9.04 1.76
C ILE A 188 16.84 10.20 1.43
N TYR A 189 16.25 10.79 2.47
CA TYR A 189 15.38 11.96 2.34
C TYR A 189 16.17 13.21 1.94
N ASP A 190 15.58 14.03 1.08
CA ASP A 190 16.02 15.40 0.84
C ASP A 190 15.42 16.33 1.91
N TRP A 191 16.16 16.48 3.02
CA TRP A 191 15.69 17.30 4.15
C TRP A 191 15.62 18.78 3.83
N GLU A 192 16.41 19.28 2.87
CA GLU A 192 16.35 20.68 2.42
C GLU A 192 15.02 20.92 1.70
N HIS A 193 14.69 20.08 0.71
CA HIS A 193 13.40 20.16 0.03
C HIS A 193 12.23 19.97 1.01
N MET A 194 12.28 18.96 1.87
CA MET A 194 11.21 18.74 2.87
C MET A 194 10.98 19.94 3.77
N LYS A 195 12.04 20.65 4.15
CA LYS A 195 11.95 21.86 4.97
C LYS A 195 11.23 23.00 4.21
N GLU A 196 11.50 23.15 2.91
CA GLU A 196 10.81 24.13 2.06
C GLU A 196 9.32 23.85 1.91
N GLN A 197 8.93 22.58 2.06
CA GLN A 197 7.53 22.10 2.03
C GLN A 197 6.91 21.95 3.44
N ASP A 198 7.46 22.59 4.46
CA ASP A 198 7.00 22.50 5.86
C ASP A 198 6.88 21.05 6.36
N TYR A 199 7.76 20.16 5.88
CA TYR A 199 7.77 18.71 6.20
C TYR A 199 6.44 18.01 5.91
N ARG A 200 5.70 18.43 4.90
CA ARG A 200 4.37 17.96 4.55
C ARG A 200 4.29 16.43 4.48
N PHE A 201 5.27 15.78 3.85
CA PHE A 201 5.36 14.31 3.78
C PHE A 201 5.25 13.65 5.17
N TRP A 202 5.98 14.17 6.16
CA TRP A 202 5.96 13.62 7.52
C TRP A 202 4.71 14.00 8.30
N VAL A 203 4.22 15.22 8.13
CA VAL A 203 2.97 15.69 8.77
C VAL A 203 1.80 14.82 8.35
N ASP A 204 1.67 14.53 7.06
CA ASP A 204 0.57 13.71 6.54
C ASP A 204 0.73 12.24 6.99
N ARG A 205 1.94 11.68 6.95
CA ARG A 205 2.23 10.30 7.34
C ARG A 205 1.97 10.04 8.83
N ILE A 206 2.45 10.92 9.70
CA ILE A 206 2.22 10.81 11.15
C ILE A 206 0.75 11.11 11.47
N GLY A 207 0.17 12.12 10.83
CA GLY A 207 -1.24 12.48 11.01
C GLY A 207 -2.19 11.35 10.64
N TYR A 208 -1.89 10.57 9.60
CA TYR A 208 -2.67 9.39 9.25
C TYR A 208 -2.54 8.27 10.29
N SER A 209 -1.34 8.04 10.82
CA SER A 209 -1.08 6.99 11.81
C SER A 209 -1.74 7.24 13.17
N ASN A 210 -2.14 8.48 13.45
CA ASN A 210 -2.81 8.87 14.69
C ASN A 210 -4.34 8.79 14.65
N LYS A 211 -4.92 8.44 13.50
CA LYS A 211 -6.37 8.23 13.34
C LYS A 211 -6.78 6.86 13.86
#